data_a79121c8869770bb2126b0a84ecadb92
#
_entry.id   a79121c8869770bb2126b0a84ecadb92
#
_cell.length_a   1.000
_cell.length_b   1.000
_cell.length_c   1.000
_cell.angle_alpha   90.00
_cell.angle_beta   90.00
_cell.angle_gamma   90.00
#
_symmetry.space_group_name_H-M   'P 1'
#
loop_
_entity.id
_entity.type
_entity.pdbx_description
1 polymer ?
#
loop_
_entity_poly.entity_id
_entity_poly.type
_entity_poly.pdbx_seq_one_letter_code
_entity_poly.pdbx_strand_id
1 'polypeptide(L)'
;MPIVVATIRTKPGELETALDVFRSHAPAVHQEDGCLLYAVHAGEDRVVVVENWADRAALDAHSRGAALAEIANGVGGLLAAPMDVAVLDAVPMGDPGKSTL
;
A
#
# COMPACT_ATOMS: atom_id res chain seq x y z
N MET A 1 -15.80 0.17 -3.86
CA MET A 1 -14.58 -0.41 -3.27
C MET A 1 -13.37 0.37 -3.75
N PRO A 2 -12.80 1.21 -2.93
CA PRO A 2 -11.64 2.00 -3.34
C PRO A 2 -10.40 1.12 -3.51
N ILE A 3 -9.69 1.38 -4.60
CA ILE A 3 -8.40 0.78 -4.91
C ILE A 3 -7.33 1.83 -4.59
N VAL A 4 -6.24 1.40 -3.97
CA VAL A 4 -5.12 2.30 -3.69
C VAL A 4 -3.87 1.73 -4.33
N VAL A 5 -3.09 2.59 -4.97
CA VAL A 5 -1.74 2.27 -5.42
C VAL A 5 -0.78 3.26 -4.76
N ALA A 6 0.03 2.75 -3.85
CA ALA A 6 1.02 3.53 -3.14
C ALA A 6 2.41 3.22 -3.68
N THR A 7 3.15 4.25 -4.04
CA THR A 7 4.51 4.11 -4.57
C THR A 7 5.49 4.78 -3.61
N ILE A 8 6.43 3.99 -3.12
CA ILE A 8 7.47 4.44 -2.20
C ILE A 8 8.81 4.27 -2.90
N ARG A 9 9.41 5.38 -3.33
CA ARG A 9 10.71 5.37 -3.97
C ARG A 9 11.79 5.43 -2.91
N THR A 10 12.74 4.50 -2.99
CA THR A 10 13.78 4.34 -1.98
C THR A 10 15.11 4.90 -2.45
N LYS A 11 15.89 5.43 -1.50
CA LYS A 11 17.27 5.81 -1.73
C LYS A 11 18.09 4.57 -2.12
N PRO A 12 19.21 4.75 -2.87
CA PRO A 12 20.08 3.63 -3.21
C PRO A 12 20.48 2.81 -1.99
N GLY A 13 20.36 1.49 -2.09
CA GLY A 13 20.73 0.57 -1.02
C GLY A 13 19.69 0.39 0.08
N GLU A 14 18.55 1.09 0.04
CA GLU A 14 17.55 1.11 1.13
C GLU A 14 16.33 0.25 0.85
N LEU A 15 16.24 -0.41 -0.30
CA LEU A 15 15.06 -1.19 -0.68
C LEU A 15 14.74 -2.29 0.33
N GLU A 16 15.73 -3.11 0.70
CA GLU A 16 15.48 -4.22 1.62
C GLU A 16 15.08 -3.74 3.00
N THR A 17 15.65 -2.64 3.48
CA THR A 17 15.26 -2.04 4.75
C THR A 17 13.80 -1.58 4.70
N ALA A 18 13.39 -0.97 3.59
CA ALA A 18 11.98 -0.58 3.39
C ALA A 18 11.06 -1.80 3.35
N LEU A 19 11.44 -2.86 2.64
CA LEU A 19 10.66 -4.10 2.59
C LEU A 19 10.52 -4.73 3.97
N ASP A 20 11.53 -4.67 4.82
CA ASP A 20 11.45 -5.18 6.19
C ASP A 20 10.42 -4.43 7.02
N VAL A 21 10.26 -3.13 6.82
CA VAL A 21 9.20 -2.36 7.46
C VAL A 21 7.83 -2.90 7.08
N PHE A 22 7.61 -3.18 5.80
CA PHE A 22 6.35 -3.76 5.34
C PHE A 22 6.14 -5.19 5.85
N ARG A 23 7.19 -6.02 5.88
CA ARG A 23 7.09 -7.39 6.45
C ARG A 23 6.60 -7.35 7.89
N SER A 24 7.08 -6.40 8.67
CA SER A 24 6.73 -6.27 10.07
C SER A 24 5.30 -5.78 10.29
N HIS A 25 4.74 -4.99 9.38
CA HIS A 25 3.48 -4.29 9.59
C HIS A 25 2.32 -4.75 8.70
N ALA A 26 2.58 -5.41 7.57
CA ALA A 26 1.52 -5.88 6.69
C ALA A 26 0.53 -6.83 7.38
N PRO A 27 0.97 -7.74 8.27
CA PRO A 27 0.01 -8.58 9.00
C PRO A 27 -1.02 -7.78 9.80
N ALA A 28 -0.62 -6.66 10.41
CA ALA A 28 -1.55 -5.80 11.13
C ALA A 28 -2.54 -5.10 10.20
N VAL A 29 -2.07 -4.68 9.01
CA VAL A 29 -2.97 -4.09 7.99
C VAL A 29 -4.00 -5.12 7.53
N HIS A 30 -3.59 -6.37 7.33
CA HIS A 30 -4.51 -7.44 6.91
C HIS A 30 -5.62 -7.70 7.93
N GLN A 31 -5.41 -7.39 9.21
CA GLN A 31 -6.42 -7.55 10.26
C GLN A 31 -7.36 -6.35 10.38
N GLU A 32 -7.09 -5.25 9.67
CA GLU A 32 -7.98 -4.09 9.70
C GLU A 32 -9.32 -4.40 9.02
N ASP A 33 -10.40 -3.86 9.60
CA ASP A 33 -11.74 -4.06 9.06
C ASP A 33 -11.82 -3.54 7.64
N GLY A 34 -12.36 -4.37 6.73
CA GLY A 34 -12.55 -3.99 5.35
C GLY A 34 -11.31 -4.08 4.47
N CYS A 35 -10.19 -4.57 5.00
CA CYS A 35 -9.02 -4.85 4.16
C CYS A 35 -9.28 -6.09 3.31
N LEU A 36 -9.47 -5.90 2.01
CA LEU A 36 -9.67 -6.99 1.06
C LEU A 36 -8.37 -7.42 0.38
N LEU A 37 -7.44 -6.49 0.22
CA LEU A 37 -6.14 -6.73 -0.39
C LEU A 37 -5.15 -5.68 0.12
N TYR A 38 -3.98 -6.12 0.47
CA TYR A 38 -2.83 -5.26 0.76
C TYR A 38 -1.59 -6.01 0.32
N ALA A 39 -1.20 -5.82 -0.95
CA ALA A 39 -0.18 -6.61 -1.61
C ALA A 39 1.04 -5.75 -1.93
N VAL A 40 2.18 -6.14 -1.38
CA VAL A 40 3.45 -5.40 -1.51
C VAL A 40 4.25 -5.98 -2.67
N HIS A 41 4.75 -5.10 -3.53
CA HIS A 41 5.57 -5.44 -4.68
C HIS A 41 6.85 -4.60 -4.66
N ALA A 42 7.92 -5.12 -5.23
CA ALA A 42 9.19 -4.41 -5.28
C ALA A 42 9.71 -4.30 -6.71
N GLY A 43 10.17 -3.10 -7.07
CA GLY A 43 11.03 -2.86 -8.22
C GLY A 43 12.47 -2.67 -7.75
N GLU A 44 13.35 -2.20 -8.62
CA GLU A 44 14.77 -1.98 -8.25
C GLU A 44 14.96 -0.84 -7.25
N ASP A 45 14.12 0.19 -7.34
CA ASP A 45 14.25 1.43 -6.59
C ASP A 45 12.97 1.83 -5.86
N ARG A 46 12.01 0.91 -5.73
CA ARG A 46 10.70 1.26 -5.19
C ARG A 46 9.95 0.08 -4.64
N VAL A 47 9.05 0.40 -3.73
CA VAL A 47 8.01 -0.51 -3.26
C VAL A 47 6.68 0.01 -3.78
N VAL A 48 5.85 -0.87 -4.33
CA VAL A 48 4.49 -0.52 -4.77
C VAL A 48 3.51 -1.40 -4.03
N VAL A 49 2.58 -0.78 -3.34
CA VAL A 49 1.53 -1.48 -2.62
C VAL A 49 0.21 -1.30 -3.37
N VAL A 50 -0.44 -2.41 -3.68
CA VAL A 50 -1.76 -2.43 -4.29
C VAL A 50 -2.76 -2.83 -3.22
N GLU A 51 -3.80 -2.01 -3.04
CA GLU A 51 -4.76 -2.19 -1.95
C GLU A 51 -6.18 -2.19 -2.48
N ASN A 52 -7.04 -2.97 -1.84
CA ASN A 52 -8.48 -2.95 -2.09
C ASN A 52 -9.19 -2.93 -0.74
N TRP A 53 -10.08 -1.96 -0.56
CA TRP A 53 -10.84 -1.77 0.68
C TRP A 53 -12.33 -1.96 0.42
N ALA A 54 -13.05 -2.53 1.39
CA ALA A 54 -14.47 -2.84 1.25
C ALA A 54 -15.31 -1.60 0.96
N ASP A 55 -14.96 -0.47 1.59
CA ASP A 55 -15.65 0.80 1.40
C ASP A 55 -14.73 1.97 1.78
N ARG A 56 -15.22 3.18 1.57
CA ARG A 56 -14.45 4.39 1.89
C ARG A 56 -14.17 4.53 3.37
N ALA A 57 -15.10 4.11 4.22
CA ALA A 57 -14.92 4.18 5.68
C ALA A 57 -13.76 3.31 6.14
N ALA A 58 -13.60 2.12 5.54
CA ALA A 58 -12.47 1.23 5.84
C ALA A 58 -11.14 1.87 5.43
N LEU A 59 -11.07 2.48 4.25
CA LEU A 59 -9.88 3.20 3.80
C LEU A 59 -9.57 4.38 4.72
N ASP A 60 -10.57 5.15 5.10
CA ASP A 60 -10.38 6.30 5.99
C ASP A 60 -9.84 5.86 7.36
N ALA A 61 -10.35 4.76 7.89
CA ALA A 61 -9.86 4.19 9.15
C ALA A 61 -8.41 3.72 9.03
N HIS A 62 -8.06 3.05 7.91
CA HIS A 62 -6.66 2.66 7.64
C HIS A 62 -5.75 3.88 7.60
N SER A 63 -6.18 4.95 6.93
CA SER A 63 -5.39 6.18 6.76
C SER A 63 -5.06 6.85 8.10
N ARG A 64 -5.85 6.60 9.13
CA ARG A 64 -5.65 7.14 10.49
C ARG A 64 -5.11 6.11 11.47
N GLY A 65 -4.86 4.89 11.01
CA GLY A 65 -4.51 3.77 11.85
C GLY A 65 -3.05 3.73 12.29
N ALA A 66 -2.79 2.96 13.34
CA ALA A 66 -1.45 2.82 13.90
C ALA A 66 -0.49 2.11 12.94
N ALA A 67 -0.97 1.11 12.19
CA ALA A 67 -0.11 0.36 11.28
C ALA A 67 0.48 1.26 10.20
N LEU A 68 -0.35 2.12 9.58
CA LEU A 68 0.15 3.06 8.57
C LEU A 68 1.11 4.09 9.18
N ALA A 69 0.82 4.58 10.38
CA ALA A 69 1.70 5.53 11.07
C ALA A 69 3.08 4.91 11.31
N GLU A 70 3.13 3.64 11.73
CA GLU A 70 4.39 2.93 11.95
C GLU A 70 5.15 2.66 10.66
N ILE A 71 4.43 2.32 9.58
CA ILE A 71 5.04 2.16 8.25
C ILE A 71 5.65 3.48 7.79
N ALA A 72 4.90 4.58 7.89
CA ALA A 72 5.37 5.89 7.48
C ALA A 72 6.62 6.33 8.27
N ASN A 73 6.63 6.08 9.59
CA ASN A 73 7.80 6.36 10.42
C ASN A 73 9.00 5.49 10.01
N GLY A 74 8.75 4.21 9.73
CA GLY A 74 9.82 3.27 9.38
C GLY A 74 10.48 3.57 8.04
N VAL A 75 9.72 4.03 7.04
CA VAL A 75 10.24 4.32 5.70
C VAL A 75 10.66 5.77 5.51
N GLY A 76 10.27 6.68 6.42
CA GLY A 76 10.44 8.13 6.23
C GLY A 76 11.86 8.56 5.90
N GLY A 77 12.86 7.99 6.56
CA GLY A 77 14.27 8.29 6.30
C GLY A 77 14.86 7.59 5.08
N LEU A 78 14.11 6.69 4.45
CA LEU A 78 14.58 5.86 3.33
C LEU A 78 14.06 6.39 1.98
N LEU A 79 13.26 7.44 1.99
CA LEU A 79 12.59 7.94 0.78
C LEU A 79 13.52 8.77 -0.09
N ALA A 80 13.55 8.46 -1.39
CA ALA A 80 14.21 9.29 -2.41
C ALA A 80 13.30 10.42 -2.89
N ALA A 81 11.98 10.29 -2.67
CA ALA A 81 10.96 11.26 -3.07
C ALA A 81 9.76 11.11 -2.12
N PRO A 82 8.86 12.11 -2.06
CA PRO A 82 7.63 11.96 -1.28
C PRO A 82 6.83 10.74 -1.73
N MET A 83 6.18 10.07 -0.78
CA MET A 83 5.31 8.94 -1.04
C MET A 83 4.16 9.37 -1.97
N ASP A 84 3.91 8.59 -3.02
CA ASP A 84 2.82 8.83 -3.96
C ASP A 84 1.68 7.85 -3.65
N VAL A 85 0.49 8.37 -3.37
CA VAL A 85 -0.68 7.55 -3.07
C VAL A 85 -1.81 7.95 -4.02
N ALA A 86 -2.21 7.01 -4.88
CA ALA A 86 -3.35 7.20 -5.77
C ALA A 86 -4.54 6.40 -5.26
N VAL A 87 -5.68 7.07 -5.08
CA VAL A 87 -6.94 6.43 -4.72
C VAL A 87 -7.78 6.36 -5.99
N LEU A 88 -8.17 5.15 -6.37
CA LEU A 88 -8.74 4.86 -7.68
C LEU A 88 -10.04 4.07 -7.53
N ASP A 89 -10.87 4.14 -8.56
CA ASP A 89 -12.02 3.27 -8.69
C ASP A 89 -11.77 2.27 -9.81
N ALA A 90 -12.20 1.03 -9.62
CA ALA A 90 -12.14 0.04 -10.68
C ALA A 90 -13.03 0.45 -11.84
N VAL A 91 -12.53 0.28 -13.07
CA VAL A 91 -13.29 0.51 -14.29
C VAL A 91 -13.30 -0.80 -15.07
N PRO A 92 -14.26 -1.71 -14.78
CA PRO A 92 -14.30 -3.01 -15.43
C PRO A 92 -14.53 -2.84 -16.93
N MET A 93 -13.69 -3.51 -17.72
CA MET A 93 -13.87 -3.57 -19.17
C MET A 93 -13.19 -4.81 -19.71
N GLY A 94 -13.79 -5.42 -20.72
CA GLY A 94 -13.33 -6.68 -21.28
C GLY A 94 -13.80 -7.87 -20.45
N ASP A 95 -12.92 -8.83 -20.24
CA ASP A 95 -13.24 -10.06 -19.51
C ASP A 95 -13.47 -9.78 -18.02
N PRO A 96 -14.63 -10.18 -17.45
CA PRO A 96 -14.93 -9.91 -16.04
C PRO A 96 -13.93 -10.52 -15.07
N GLY A 97 -13.34 -11.66 -15.41
CA GLY A 97 -12.36 -12.34 -14.54
C GLY A 97 -10.95 -11.73 -14.59
N LYS A 98 -10.72 -10.81 -15.52
CA LYS A 98 -9.39 -10.23 -15.77
C LYS A 98 -9.36 -8.71 -15.68
N SER A 99 -10.47 -8.07 -15.36
CA SER A 99 -10.62 -6.62 -15.42
C SER A 99 -10.76 -5.93 -14.06
N THR A 100 -10.78 -6.69 -12.97
CA THR A 100 -10.86 -6.16 -11.59
C THR A 100 -9.96 -6.95 -10.65
N LEU A 101 -9.62 -6.31 -9.55
CA LEU A 101 -8.89 -6.97 -8.46
C LEU A 101 -9.79 -7.94 -7.69
#